data_93df7e53bb38c2329a6af4f091d1fdfa
#
_entry.id   93df7e53bb38c2329a6af4f091d1fdfa
#
_cell.length_a   1.000
_cell.length_b   1.000
_cell.length_c   1.000
_cell.angle_alpha   90.00
_cell.angle_beta   90.00
_cell.angle_gamma   90.00
#
_symmetry.space_group_name_H-M   'P 1'
#
loop_
_entity.id
_entity.type
_entity.pdbx_description
1 polymer ?
#
loop_
_entity_poly.entity_id
_entity_poly.type
_entity_poly.pdbx_seq_one_letter_code
_entity_poly.pdbx_strand_id
1 'polypeptide(L)'
;MQGIFRWSLRLALTAILLCTGGFCGFFAPQLYHHFVLFPKQAAAWNELAARRTPVAIKTGWNEYRGVLHSHSHLSHDSEMQFPEIAEALKKAHCQFIFLTDHVVDDKADYSLGWKGIHDDILFVQGFEMQAGFMPWGLPEGTVLSNNASPTELAKQIRQLGGVLCLGHCEEKRPWDIPEIDGMEIYNMHTDLLLDTITEKHARVEVLKEVLINMRSYPDQTLRSMFDWQTLAMLVQKWDEQGRHRKLTGIAGNDCHQDIGLRGIYTAQNTLLLLGTGSKDPRKKLREYKLNVFARLMLRLCFGPLVPDRQLFRVDLDPYERSARFINTHLLAKELTEPALLDAIRTGRAFIAFNMIADAGGFAYVAEGNGQQVTMGERIALTPGLKLWAEAPLPCRFTLVRDGKKVAEQEGKVFEYKVTTPGKYRIQADLPMPGEMTISSDVRISNITTPWILTNPIEVDAQE
;
A
#
# COMPACT_ATOMS: atom_id res chain seq x y z
N MET A 1 -27.84 -5.59 59.57
CA MET A 1 -27.76 -6.04 58.16
C MET A 1 -27.88 -4.90 57.13
N GLN A 2 -28.82 -3.97 57.23
CA GLN A 2 -28.97 -2.87 56.26
C GLN A 2 -27.77 -1.92 56.17
N GLY A 3 -27.01 -1.66 57.24
CA GLY A 3 -25.84 -0.79 57.23
C GLY A 3 -24.66 -1.39 56.45
N ILE A 4 -24.38 -2.68 56.67
CA ILE A 4 -23.27 -3.38 55.98
C ILE A 4 -23.53 -3.47 54.46
N PHE A 5 -24.78 -3.73 54.07
CA PHE A 5 -25.20 -3.76 52.65
C PHE A 5 -25.02 -2.39 51.96
N ARG A 6 -25.37 -1.29 52.65
CA ARG A 6 -25.14 0.07 52.12
C ARG A 6 -23.65 0.43 51.96
N TRP A 7 -22.80 -0.01 52.89
CA TRP A 7 -21.36 0.20 52.79
C TRP A 7 -20.73 -0.63 51.69
N SER A 8 -21.09 -1.90 51.52
CA SER A 8 -20.59 -2.74 50.45
C SER A 8 -21.03 -2.22 49.07
N LEU A 9 -22.24 -1.73 48.92
CA LEU A 9 -22.74 -1.12 47.70
C LEU A 9 -21.97 0.18 47.36
N ARG A 10 -21.71 1.04 48.36
CA ARG A 10 -20.89 2.26 48.14
C ARG A 10 -19.47 1.93 47.73
N LEU A 11 -18.82 0.97 48.36
CA LEU A 11 -17.46 0.52 47.98
C LEU A 11 -17.45 -0.05 46.57
N ALA A 12 -18.43 -0.86 46.21
CA ALA A 12 -18.54 -1.40 44.85
C ALA A 12 -18.73 -0.29 43.79
N LEU A 13 -19.62 0.68 44.06
CA LEU A 13 -19.83 1.82 43.18
C LEU A 13 -18.58 2.71 43.06
N THR A 14 -17.89 2.97 44.17
CA THR A 14 -16.62 3.73 44.16
C THR A 14 -15.55 2.99 43.33
N ALA A 15 -15.42 1.67 43.52
CA ALA A 15 -14.48 0.86 42.72
C ALA A 15 -14.81 0.88 41.24
N ILE A 16 -16.10 0.76 40.89
CA ILE A 16 -16.58 0.88 39.50
C ILE A 16 -16.23 2.24 38.91
N LEU A 17 -16.52 3.33 39.65
CA LEU A 17 -16.21 4.69 39.20
C LEU A 17 -14.71 4.91 39.01
N LEU A 18 -13.86 4.41 39.92
CA LEU A 18 -12.42 4.51 39.80
C LEU A 18 -11.90 3.69 38.62
N CYS A 19 -12.40 2.46 38.43
CA CYS A 19 -12.03 1.63 37.28
C CYS A 19 -12.48 2.26 35.96
N THR A 20 -13.71 2.80 35.90
CA THR A 20 -14.23 3.48 34.71
C THR A 20 -13.43 4.76 34.44
N GLY A 21 -13.14 5.57 35.44
CA GLY A 21 -12.34 6.78 35.34
C GLY A 21 -10.92 6.47 34.88
N GLY A 22 -10.30 5.43 35.44
CA GLY A 22 -8.98 4.95 35.03
C GLY A 22 -8.96 4.44 33.59
N PHE A 23 -9.97 3.66 33.19
CA PHE A 23 -10.12 3.21 31.80
C PHE A 23 -10.30 4.39 30.83
N CYS A 24 -11.24 5.30 31.13
CA CYS A 24 -11.47 6.49 30.31
C CYS A 24 -10.22 7.36 30.22
N GLY A 25 -9.46 7.54 31.30
CA GLY A 25 -8.22 8.31 31.29
C GLY A 25 -7.12 7.62 30.46
N PHE A 26 -6.97 6.30 30.57
CA PHE A 26 -5.97 5.53 29.82
C PHE A 26 -6.26 5.48 28.33
N PHE A 27 -7.52 5.41 27.92
CA PHE A 27 -7.96 5.36 26.53
C PHE A 27 -8.52 6.71 26.00
N ALA A 28 -8.30 7.82 26.71
CA ALA A 28 -8.92 9.10 26.36
C ALA A 28 -8.72 9.53 24.91
N PRO A 29 -7.50 9.45 24.30
CA PRO A 29 -7.30 9.78 22.89
C PRO A 29 -8.12 8.88 21.97
N GLN A 30 -8.10 7.56 22.19
CA GLN A 30 -8.78 6.58 21.35
C GLN A 30 -10.31 6.69 21.46
N LEU A 31 -10.83 7.03 22.65
CA LEU A 31 -12.25 7.33 22.83
C LEU A 31 -12.66 8.63 22.13
N TYR A 32 -11.82 9.67 22.17
CA TYR A 32 -12.02 10.87 21.36
C TYR A 32 -12.03 10.55 19.86
N HIS A 33 -11.09 9.72 19.37
CA HIS A 33 -11.10 9.25 18.00
C HIS A 33 -12.39 8.52 17.68
N HIS A 34 -12.83 7.59 18.53
CA HIS A 34 -14.04 6.80 18.34
C HIS A 34 -15.32 7.63 18.22
N PHE A 35 -15.52 8.54 19.17
CA PHE A 35 -16.80 9.26 19.29
C PHE A 35 -16.82 10.60 18.55
N VAL A 36 -15.67 11.17 18.21
CA VAL A 36 -15.59 12.53 17.64
C VAL A 36 -14.83 12.56 16.32
N LEU A 37 -13.57 12.12 16.29
CA LEU A 37 -12.69 12.33 15.13
C LEU A 37 -13.05 11.40 13.96
N PHE A 38 -13.11 10.10 14.19
CA PHE A 38 -13.32 9.12 13.13
C PHE A 38 -14.71 9.18 12.47
N PRO A 39 -15.81 9.45 13.19
CA PRO A 39 -17.10 9.75 12.55
C PRO A 39 -17.04 10.94 11.60
N LYS A 40 -16.37 12.03 12.02
CA LYS A 40 -16.20 13.22 11.17
C LYS A 40 -15.32 12.92 9.96
N GLN A 41 -14.22 12.21 10.15
CA GLN A 41 -13.36 11.75 9.06
C GLN A 41 -14.13 10.87 8.08
N ALA A 42 -14.87 9.88 8.54
CA ALA A 42 -15.68 9.01 7.69
C ALA A 42 -16.70 9.83 6.86
N ALA A 43 -17.36 10.80 7.46
CA ALA A 43 -18.28 11.69 6.76
C ALA A 43 -17.56 12.53 5.69
N ALA A 44 -16.40 13.10 6.02
CA ALA A 44 -15.60 13.92 5.10
C ALA A 44 -15.05 13.09 3.92
N TRP A 45 -14.64 11.83 4.16
CA TRP A 45 -14.23 10.91 3.08
C TRP A 45 -15.39 10.55 2.15
N ASN A 46 -16.58 10.29 2.70
CA ASN A 46 -17.77 10.02 1.90
C ASN A 46 -18.17 11.24 1.06
N GLU A 47 -18.09 12.44 1.62
CA GLU A 47 -18.34 13.68 0.89
C GLU A 47 -17.32 13.87 -0.24
N LEU A 48 -16.04 13.65 0.04
CA LEU A 48 -14.98 13.74 -0.98
C LEU A 48 -15.23 12.74 -2.12
N ALA A 49 -15.56 11.49 -1.79
CA ALA A 49 -15.89 10.46 -2.77
C ALA A 49 -17.10 10.85 -3.65
N ALA A 50 -18.14 11.44 -3.05
CA ALA A 50 -19.33 11.90 -3.77
C ALA A 50 -19.08 13.09 -4.72
N ARG A 51 -18.00 13.86 -4.50
CA ARG A 51 -17.61 15.00 -5.35
C ARG A 51 -16.81 14.60 -6.58
N ARG A 52 -16.45 13.33 -6.74
CA ARG A 52 -15.73 12.86 -7.94
C ARG A 52 -16.57 13.07 -9.19
N THR A 53 -15.93 13.51 -10.25
CA THR A 53 -16.55 13.70 -11.57
C THR A 53 -15.71 13.03 -12.66
N PRO A 54 -16.34 12.55 -13.73
CA PRO A 54 -15.62 11.96 -14.86
C PRO A 54 -14.56 12.90 -15.42
N VAL A 55 -13.48 12.34 -15.93
CA VAL A 55 -12.38 13.02 -16.62
C VAL A 55 -12.67 13.02 -18.12
N ALA A 56 -12.52 14.17 -18.76
CA ALA A 56 -12.79 14.35 -20.17
C ALA A 56 -11.61 13.95 -21.07
N ILE A 57 -10.37 14.18 -20.60
CA ILE A 57 -9.15 13.85 -21.35
C ILE A 57 -9.06 12.34 -21.57
N LYS A 58 -8.80 11.93 -22.81
CA LYS A 58 -8.61 10.53 -23.20
C LYS A 58 -7.14 10.28 -23.49
N THR A 59 -6.54 9.31 -22.83
CA THR A 59 -5.15 8.89 -23.06
C THR A 59 -4.98 8.00 -24.31
N GLY A 60 -6.08 7.48 -24.83
CA GLY A 60 -6.07 6.47 -25.91
C GLY A 60 -5.75 5.05 -25.41
N TRP A 61 -5.66 4.84 -24.11
CA TRP A 61 -5.41 3.56 -23.43
C TRP A 61 -6.53 3.23 -22.45
N ASN A 62 -6.71 1.93 -22.18
CA ASN A 62 -7.51 1.48 -21.06
C ASN A 62 -6.68 1.56 -19.77
N GLU A 63 -7.30 1.96 -18.69
CA GLU A 63 -6.72 2.01 -17.37
C GLU A 63 -7.04 0.73 -16.60
N TYR A 64 -6.03 0.05 -16.10
CA TYR A 64 -6.15 -1.12 -15.24
C TYR A 64 -5.52 -0.82 -13.88
N ARG A 65 -6.28 -1.08 -12.82
CA ARG A 65 -5.88 -0.88 -11.43
C ARG A 65 -5.42 -2.20 -10.84
N GLY A 66 -4.29 -2.20 -10.19
CA GLY A 66 -3.81 -3.43 -9.56
C GLY A 66 -2.73 -3.22 -8.52
N VAL A 67 -2.21 -4.34 -8.08
CA VAL A 67 -1.23 -4.47 -7.03
C VAL A 67 0.05 -5.04 -7.61
N LEU A 68 1.17 -4.40 -7.31
CA LEU A 68 2.50 -4.92 -7.55
C LEU A 68 3.18 -5.12 -6.20
N HIS A 69 4.00 -6.14 -6.07
CA HIS A 69 4.60 -6.59 -4.82
C HIS A 69 3.56 -7.14 -3.83
N SER A 70 3.40 -8.45 -3.85
CA SER A 70 2.41 -9.16 -3.03
C SER A 70 2.78 -10.61 -2.83
N HIS A 71 2.41 -11.16 -1.68
CA HIS A 71 2.79 -12.48 -1.22
C HIS A 71 1.59 -13.39 -1.06
N SER A 72 1.75 -14.66 -1.42
CA SER A 72 0.77 -15.71 -1.26
C SER A 72 1.25 -16.76 -0.24
N HIS A 73 0.47 -17.82 -0.09
CA HIS A 73 0.84 -18.96 0.75
C HIS A 73 2.12 -19.70 0.30
N LEU A 74 2.69 -19.36 -0.86
CA LEU A 74 4.00 -19.86 -1.31
C LEU A 74 5.14 -19.19 -0.54
N SER A 75 4.96 -17.96 -0.10
CA SER A 75 5.88 -17.28 0.80
C SER A 75 5.87 -17.90 2.20
N HIS A 76 6.97 -17.74 2.93
CA HIS A 76 7.12 -18.26 4.28
C HIS A 76 6.34 -17.47 5.34
N ASP A 77 5.88 -16.27 5.02
CA ASP A 77 5.31 -15.24 5.91
C ASP A 77 3.88 -14.83 5.53
N SER A 78 3.29 -15.39 4.47
CA SER A 78 1.87 -15.22 4.16
C SER A 78 1.11 -16.54 4.22
N GLU A 79 -0.15 -16.50 4.66
CA GLU A 79 -1.07 -17.65 4.68
C GLU A 79 -2.14 -17.56 3.58
N MET A 80 -2.14 -16.48 2.79
CA MET A 80 -3.21 -16.16 1.84
C MET A 80 -3.23 -17.10 0.65
N GLN A 81 -4.35 -17.80 0.47
CA GLN A 81 -4.57 -18.67 -0.68
C GLN A 81 -4.99 -17.86 -1.91
N PHE A 82 -4.65 -18.32 -3.11
CA PHE A 82 -4.98 -17.60 -4.35
C PHE A 82 -6.47 -17.26 -4.52
N PRO A 83 -7.44 -18.13 -4.19
CA PRO A 83 -8.86 -17.74 -4.24
C PRO A 83 -9.23 -16.62 -3.27
N GLU A 84 -8.61 -16.58 -2.08
CA GLU A 84 -8.80 -15.53 -1.08
C GLU A 84 -8.22 -14.20 -1.56
N ILE A 85 -7.06 -14.25 -2.22
CA ILE A 85 -6.43 -13.08 -2.86
C ILE A 85 -7.36 -12.56 -3.97
N ALA A 86 -7.85 -13.42 -4.85
CA ALA A 86 -8.78 -12.99 -5.92
C ALA A 86 -10.04 -12.31 -5.36
N GLU A 87 -10.63 -12.87 -4.30
CA GLU A 87 -11.79 -12.28 -3.64
C GLU A 87 -11.46 -10.90 -3.02
N ALA A 88 -10.30 -10.78 -2.38
CA ALA A 88 -9.83 -9.52 -1.79
C ALA A 88 -9.61 -8.44 -2.87
N LEU A 89 -8.99 -8.80 -3.99
CA LEU A 89 -8.75 -7.91 -5.12
C LEU A 89 -10.05 -7.43 -5.79
N LYS A 90 -11.04 -8.32 -5.96
CA LYS A 90 -12.37 -7.94 -6.45
C LYS A 90 -13.03 -6.90 -5.55
N LYS A 91 -12.99 -7.11 -4.23
CA LYS A 91 -13.51 -6.14 -3.25
C LYS A 91 -12.76 -4.81 -3.27
N ALA A 92 -11.46 -4.85 -3.58
CA ALA A 92 -10.62 -3.67 -3.75
C ALA A 92 -10.77 -2.99 -5.13
N HIS A 93 -11.61 -3.53 -6.03
CA HIS A 93 -11.76 -3.09 -7.42
C HIS A 93 -10.45 -3.12 -8.21
N CYS A 94 -9.56 -4.07 -7.90
CA CYS A 94 -8.35 -4.35 -8.66
C CYS A 94 -8.64 -5.37 -9.76
N GLN A 95 -7.90 -5.30 -10.86
CA GLN A 95 -8.06 -6.14 -12.04
C GLN A 95 -6.86 -7.04 -12.29
N PHE A 96 -5.73 -6.75 -11.64
CA PHE A 96 -4.51 -7.55 -11.75
C PHE A 96 -3.71 -7.56 -10.44
N ILE A 97 -2.85 -8.55 -10.34
CA ILE A 97 -1.82 -8.68 -9.30
C ILE A 97 -0.53 -9.22 -9.91
N PHE A 98 0.58 -8.61 -9.51
CA PHE A 98 1.92 -9.10 -9.75
C PHE A 98 2.43 -9.69 -8.44
N LEU A 99 2.56 -11.01 -8.42
CA LEU A 99 3.06 -11.74 -7.26
C LEU A 99 4.58 -11.57 -7.15
N THR A 100 5.07 -11.63 -5.92
CA THR A 100 6.48 -11.56 -5.56
C THR A 100 6.76 -12.45 -4.37
N ASP A 101 6.28 -13.70 -4.43
CA ASP A 101 6.50 -14.65 -3.35
C ASP A 101 8.00 -14.80 -3.05
N HIS A 102 8.35 -14.92 -1.78
CA HIS A 102 9.72 -15.21 -1.39
C HIS A 102 10.20 -16.53 -1.95
N VAL A 103 11.46 -16.58 -2.34
CA VAL A 103 12.07 -17.78 -2.91
C VAL A 103 12.14 -18.92 -1.88
N VAL A 104 11.98 -20.15 -2.35
CA VAL A 104 12.10 -21.37 -1.54
C VAL A 104 13.38 -22.11 -1.96
N ASP A 105 14.17 -22.54 -0.99
CA ASP A 105 15.43 -23.25 -1.22
C ASP A 105 16.36 -22.53 -2.22
N ASP A 106 16.47 -21.20 -2.08
CA ASP A 106 17.25 -20.31 -2.95
C ASP A 106 16.86 -20.36 -4.45
N LYS A 107 15.62 -20.72 -4.76
CA LYS A 107 15.12 -20.83 -6.14
C LYS A 107 13.79 -20.10 -6.31
N ALA A 108 13.71 -19.33 -7.40
CA ALA A 108 12.48 -18.80 -7.94
C ALA A 108 11.99 -19.74 -9.05
N ASP A 109 10.94 -20.52 -8.76
CA ASP A 109 10.42 -21.55 -9.65
C ASP A 109 9.09 -21.09 -10.27
N TYR A 110 9.13 -20.73 -11.54
CA TYR A 110 7.98 -20.24 -12.32
C TYR A 110 7.01 -21.35 -12.78
N SER A 111 7.14 -22.57 -12.28
CA SER A 111 6.11 -23.60 -12.38
C SER A 111 5.08 -23.56 -11.24
N LEU A 112 5.34 -22.75 -10.21
CA LEU A 112 4.51 -22.64 -9.01
C LEU A 112 3.52 -21.48 -9.13
N GLY A 113 2.34 -21.65 -8.55
CA GLY A 113 1.37 -20.55 -8.40
C GLY A 113 0.42 -20.35 -9.58
N TRP A 114 -0.48 -19.38 -9.41
CA TRP A 114 -1.44 -19.00 -10.43
C TRP A 114 -0.83 -18.06 -11.46
N LYS A 115 -1.22 -18.27 -12.73
CA LYS A 115 -0.87 -17.43 -13.88
C LYS A 115 -2.09 -17.26 -14.78
N GLY A 116 -2.23 -16.08 -15.37
CA GLY A 116 -3.37 -15.77 -16.25
C GLY A 116 -4.60 -15.30 -15.46
N ILE A 117 -5.76 -15.34 -16.12
CA ILE A 117 -7.01 -14.82 -15.54
C ILE A 117 -7.67 -15.90 -14.68
N HIS A 118 -7.88 -15.59 -13.42
CA HIS A 118 -8.64 -16.37 -12.46
C HIS A 118 -9.67 -15.48 -11.80
N ASP A 119 -10.94 -15.84 -11.81
CA ASP A 119 -12.02 -15.05 -11.22
C ASP A 119 -12.00 -13.56 -11.63
N ASP A 120 -11.79 -13.26 -12.92
CA ASP A 120 -11.67 -11.91 -13.53
C ASP A 120 -10.46 -11.09 -13.07
N ILE A 121 -9.53 -11.67 -12.32
CA ILE A 121 -8.27 -11.05 -11.92
C ILE A 121 -7.13 -11.68 -12.72
N LEU A 122 -6.28 -10.84 -13.32
CA LEU A 122 -5.06 -11.30 -13.99
C LEU A 122 -3.94 -11.49 -12.96
N PHE A 123 -3.49 -12.73 -12.80
CA PHE A 123 -2.32 -13.08 -12.00
C PHE A 123 -1.07 -13.12 -12.85
N VAL A 124 -0.06 -12.36 -12.47
CA VAL A 124 1.28 -12.38 -13.06
C VAL A 124 2.23 -12.93 -12.00
N GLN A 125 2.85 -14.04 -12.33
CA GLN A 125 3.77 -14.72 -11.42
C GLN A 125 5.13 -14.02 -11.37
N GLY A 126 5.70 -13.94 -10.17
CA GLY A 126 7.04 -13.42 -9.92
C GLY A 126 7.50 -13.78 -8.52
N PHE A 127 8.69 -13.33 -8.17
CA PHE A 127 9.33 -13.60 -6.89
C PHE A 127 10.03 -12.35 -6.37
N GLU A 128 10.10 -12.21 -5.06
CA GLU A 128 11.03 -11.31 -4.42
C GLU A 128 12.34 -12.04 -4.15
N MET A 129 13.40 -11.55 -4.81
CA MET A 129 14.71 -12.17 -4.81
C MET A 129 15.75 -11.28 -4.13
N GLN A 130 16.96 -11.80 -3.96
CA GLN A 130 18.08 -11.01 -3.43
C GLN A 130 18.23 -9.66 -4.17
N ALA A 131 18.85 -8.71 -3.51
CA ALA A 131 19.05 -7.35 -4.00
C ALA A 131 17.74 -6.57 -4.26
N GLY A 132 16.59 -7.06 -3.79
CA GLY A 132 15.27 -6.49 -4.00
C GLY A 132 14.75 -6.69 -5.43
N PHE A 133 15.20 -7.71 -6.13
CA PHE A 133 14.76 -7.99 -7.48
C PHE A 133 13.37 -8.60 -7.50
N MET A 134 12.51 -8.02 -8.31
CA MET A 134 11.16 -8.49 -8.62
C MET A 134 11.05 -8.75 -10.13
N PRO A 135 11.41 -9.95 -10.60
CA PRO A 135 11.28 -10.32 -12.01
C PRO A 135 9.89 -10.86 -12.34
N TRP A 136 9.32 -10.39 -13.46
CA TRP A 136 8.04 -10.83 -14.00
C TRP A 136 8.14 -11.16 -15.50
N GLY A 137 7.18 -11.92 -16.00
CA GLY A 137 7.04 -12.21 -17.43
C GLY A 137 8.04 -13.26 -17.94
N LEU A 138 8.49 -14.14 -17.07
CA LEU A 138 9.39 -15.23 -17.47
C LEU A 138 8.59 -16.43 -17.99
N PRO A 139 9.18 -17.24 -18.90
CA PRO A 139 8.56 -18.46 -19.38
C PRO A 139 8.21 -19.43 -18.24
N GLU A 140 7.10 -20.13 -18.38
CA GLU A 140 6.71 -21.18 -17.45
C GLU A 140 7.81 -22.25 -17.31
N GLY A 141 8.03 -22.72 -16.09
CA GLY A 141 9.09 -23.68 -15.77
C GLY A 141 10.49 -23.07 -15.70
N THR A 142 10.64 -21.76 -15.86
CA THR A 142 11.91 -21.09 -15.56
C THR A 142 12.26 -21.26 -14.10
N VAL A 143 13.51 -21.59 -13.80
CA VAL A 143 14.05 -21.63 -12.44
C VAL A 143 15.25 -20.70 -12.36
N LEU A 144 15.15 -19.65 -11.55
CA LEU A 144 16.24 -18.72 -11.28
C LEU A 144 16.91 -19.06 -9.95
N SER A 145 18.24 -19.00 -9.90
CA SER A 145 18.99 -19.15 -8.66
C SER A 145 19.08 -17.82 -7.91
N ASN A 146 18.67 -17.81 -6.66
CA ASN A 146 18.80 -16.63 -5.79
C ASN A 146 20.26 -16.41 -5.32
N ASN A 147 21.16 -17.34 -5.60
CA ASN A 147 22.60 -17.26 -5.26
C ASN A 147 23.47 -16.74 -6.41
N ALA A 148 22.90 -16.47 -7.60
CA ALA A 148 23.62 -15.84 -8.71
C ALA A 148 23.99 -14.40 -8.36
N SER A 149 25.06 -13.85 -8.95
CA SER A 149 25.34 -12.41 -8.73
C SER A 149 24.20 -11.53 -9.27
N PRO A 150 23.88 -10.39 -8.65
CA PRO A 150 22.82 -9.51 -9.13
C PRO A 150 22.95 -9.14 -10.61
N THR A 151 24.18 -8.89 -11.09
CA THR A 151 24.43 -8.55 -12.49
C THR A 151 24.13 -9.71 -13.44
N GLU A 152 24.51 -10.93 -13.07
CA GLU A 152 24.23 -12.14 -13.89
C GLU A 152 22.74 -12.44 -13.90
N LEU A 153 22.09 -12.36 -12.73
CA LEU A 153 20.66 -12.57 -12.59
C LEU A 153 19.85 -11.57 -13.44
N ALA A 154 20.19 -10.29 -13.39
CA ALA A 154 19.53 -9.26 -14.20
C ALA A 154 19.69 -9.53 -15.71
N LYS A 155 20.89 -9.91 -16.17
CA LYS A 155 21.11 -10.29 -17.56
C LYS A 155 20.31 -11.52 -17.97
N GLN A 156 20.25 -12.54 -17.12
CA GLN A 156 19.45 -13.74 -17.37
C GLN A 156 17.96 -13.41 -17.50
N ILE A 157 17.41 -12.58 -16.57
CA ILE A 157 16.03 -12.12 -16.62
C ILE A 157 15.76 -11.39 -17.95
N ARG A 158 16.66 -10.48 -18.35
CA ARG A 158 16.54 -9.74 -19.62
C ARG A 158 16.59 -10.66 -20.84
N GLN A 159 17.47 -11.63 -20.86
CA GLN A 159 17.62 -12.62 -21.97
C GLN A 159 16.36 -13.49 -22.12
N LEU A 160 15.68 -13.80 -21.02
CA LEU A 160 14.42 -14.53 -21.01
C LEU A 160 13.20 -13.66 -21.35
N GLY A 161 13.40 -12.36 -21.62
CA GLY A 161 12.34 -11.42 -21.96
C GLY A 161 11.61 -10.84 -20.75
N GLY A 162 12.10 -11.08 -19.54
CA GLY A 162 11.49 -10.60 -18.29
C GLY A 162 11.57 -9.08 -18.11
N VAL A 163 10.69 -8.57 -17.26
CA VAL A 163 10.72 -7.22 -16.66
C VAL A 163 11.31 -7.33 -15.28
N LEU A 164 12.23 -6.43 -14.94
CA LEU A 164 12.89 -6.39 -13.64
C LEU A 164 12.61 -5.07 -12.93
N CYS A 165 11.92 -5.12 -11.81
CA CYS A 165 11.78 -3.98 -10.90
C CYS A 165 12.55 -4.21 -9.60
N LEU A 166 12.84 -3.10 -8.90
CA LEU A 166 13.42 -3.13 -7.55
C LEU A 166 12.33 -2.90 -6.50
N GLY A 167 12.22 -3.80 -5.55
CA GLY A 167 11.48 -3.65 -4.30
C GLY A 167 12.34 -3.10 -3.16
N HIS A 168 11.70 -2.62 -2.11
CA HIS A 168 12.35 -2.09 -0.90
C HIS A 168 13.47 -1.10 -1.21
N CYS A 169 13.16 -0.09 -2.02
CA CYS A 169 14.14 0.89 -2.48
C CYS A 169 14.63 1.85 -1.37
N GLU A 170 14.07 1.78 -0.18
CA GLU A 170 14.58 2.40 1.05
C GLU A 170 15.88 1.75 1.53
N GLU A 171 16.16 0.52 1.10
CA GLU A 171 17.38 -0.19 1.38
C GLU A 171 18.47 0.06 0.31
N LYS A 172 19.66 -0.51 0.53
CA LYS A 172 20.75 -0.47 -0.45
C LYS A 172 20.42 -1.36 -1.65
N ARG A 173 20.39 -0.78 -2.85
CA ARG A 173 20.08 -1.47 -4.11
C ARG A 173 21.20 -1.28 -5.14
N PRO A 174 21.35 -2.21 -6.12
CA PRO A 174 22.36 -2.14 -7.17
C PRO A 174 21.93 -1.21 -8.31
N TRP A 175 21.98 0.09 -8.09
CA TRP A 175 21.48 1.11 -9.02
C TRP A 175 22.22 1.18 -10.36
N ASP A 176 23.39 0.61 -10.46
CA ASP A 176 24.26 0.60 -11.65
C ASP A 176 23.90 -0.49 -12.68
N ILE A 177 22.96 -1.37 -12.36
CA ILE A 177 22.50 -2.44 -13.27
C ILE A 177 21.53 -1.85 -14.31
N PRO A 178 21.87 -1.90 -15.61
CA PRO A 178 21.08 -1.26 -16.66
C PRO A 178 19.79 -2.02 -17.01
N GLU A 179 19.70 -3.31 -16.68
CA GLU A 179 18.54 -4.16 -16.95
C GLU A 179 17.31 -3.85 -16.10
N ILE A 180 17.43 -3.00 -15.08
CA ILE A 180 16.34 -2.61 -14.21
C ILE A 180 15.36 -1.69 -14.96
N ASP A 181 14.10 -2.12 -15.07
CA ASP A 181 13.00 -1.41 -15.74
C ASP A 181 12.24 -0.44 -14.83
N GLY A 182 12.14 -0.76 -13.54
CA GLY A 182 11.37 0.03 -12.59
C GLY A 182 11.85 -0.05 -11.15
N MET A 183 11.26 0.77 -10.29
CA MET A 183 11.53 0.78 -8.86
C MET A 183 10.29 1.11 -8.04
N GLU A 184 10.19 0.54 -6.87
CA GLU A 184 9.25 1.02 -5.86
C GLU A 184 9.62 2.41 -5.37
N ILE A 185 8.65 3.33 -5.42
CA ILE A 185 8.78 4.66 -4.85
C ILE A 185 7.99 4.82 -3.55
N TYR A 186 7.27 3.80 -3.17
CA TYR A 186 6.60 3.67 -1.88
C TYR A 186 6.26 2.20 -1.61
N ASN A 187 6.55 1.71 -0.41
CA ASN A 187 6.14 0.39 0.07
C ASN A 187 5.24 0.56 1.29
N MET A 188 3.99 0.10 1.16
CA MET A 188 2.97 0.29 2.17
C MET A 188 3.22 -0.55 3.43
N HIS A 189 3.70 -1.78 3.26
CA HIS A 189 4.00 -2.68 4.38
C HIS A 189 5.17 -2.15 5.22
N THR A 190 6.24 -1.70 4.55
CA THR A 190 7.39 -1.08 5.22
C THR A 190 6.98 0.15 6.03
N ASP A 191 6.17 1.05 5.46
CA ASP A 191 5.70 2.26 6.16
C ASP A 191 4.89 1.88 7.41
N LEU A 192 3.94 0.94 7.29
CA LEU A 192 3.16 0.44 8.41
C LEU A 192 4.02 -0.23 9.49
N LEU A 193 5.05 -0.99 9.09
CA LEU A 193 5.98 -1.64 10.03
C LEU A 193 6.86 -0.64 10.77
N LEU A 194 7.40 0.36 10.08
CA LEU A 194 8.24 1.39 10.69
C LEU A 194 7.48 2.09 11.81
N ASP A 195 6.25 2.49 11.60
CA ASP A 195 5.43 3.14 12.60
C ASP A 195 5.01 2.23 13.74
N THR A 196 4.71 0.96 13.45
CA THR A 196 4.20 0.04 14.48
C THR A 196 5.29 -0.62 15.32
N ILE A 197 6.54 -0.73 14.83
CA ILE A 197 7.57 -1.59 15.43
C ILE A 197 8.74 -0.81 16.06
N THR A 198 9.09 0.37 15.55
CA THR A 198 10.33 1.05 15.90
C THR A 198 10.36 1.62 17.32
N GLU A 199 9.25 2.12 17.84
CA GLU A 199 9.19 2.73 19.17
C GLU A 199 8.23 1.99 20.12
N LYS A 200 8.70 1.68 21.33
CA LYS A 200 7.88 0.98 22.35
C LYS A 200 6.61 1.75 22.73
N HIS A 201 6.67 3.08 22.69
CA HIS A 201 5.52 3.94 23.01
C HIS A 201 4.50 3.91 21.87
N ALA A 202 4.95 4.01 20.64
CA ALA A 202 4.10 3.90 19.46
C ALA A 202 3.33 2.57 19.44
N ARG A 203 3.97 1.46 19.78
CA ARG A 203 3.32 0.14 19.87
C ARG A 203 2.15 0.09 20.85
N VAL A 204 2.25 0.78 21.99
CA VAL A 204 1.17 0.82 22.99
C VAL A 204 0.00 1.66 22.46
N GLU A 205 0.27 2.78 21.82
CA GLU A 205 -0.77 3.65 21.27
C GLU A 205 -1.45 2.97 20.07
N VAL A 206 -0.71 2.32 19.17
CA VAL A 206 -1.27 1.50 18.08
C VAL A 206 -2.16 0.39 18.65
N LEU A 207 -1.71 -0.33 19.67
CA LEU A 207 -2.52 -1.38 20.30
C LEU A 207 -3.81 -0.83 20.88
N LYS A 208 -3.76 0.32 21.59
CA LYS A 208 -4.95 0.99 22.14
C LYS A 208 -5.91 1.42 21.04
N GLU A 209 -5.37 1.97 19.92
CA GLU A 209 -6.16 2.39 18.77
C GLU A 209 -6.89 1.19 18.14
N VAL A 210 -6.17 0.10 17.91
CA VAL A 210 -6.72 -1.15 17.37
C VAL A 210 -7.83 -1.71 18.29
N LEU A 211 -7.58 -1.77 19.59
CA LEU A 211 -8.56 -2.31 20.55
C LEU A 211 -9.87 -1.54 20.58
N ILE A 212 -9.83 -0.22 20.45
CA ILE A 212 -11.01 0.64 20.54
C ILE A 212 -11.68 0.85 19.19
N ASN A 213 -10.89 1.04 18.12
CA ASN A 213 -11.39 1.62 16.87
C ASN A 213 -11.41 0.67 15.68
N MET A 214 -10.56 -0.36 15.64
CA MET A 214 -10.39 -1.21 14.45
C MET A 214 -11.69 -1.91 13.98
N ARG A 215 -12.59 -2.22 14.91
CA ARG A 215 -13.87 -2.85 14.57
C ARG A 215 -14.86 -1.87 13.92
N SER A 216 -14.91 -0.63 14.40
CA SER A 216 -15.91 0.36 13.99
C SER A 216 -15.42 1.29 12.88
N TYR A 217 -14.13 1.60 12.89
CA TYR A 217 -13.48 2.53 11.99
C TYR A 217 -12.15 1.96 11.44
N PRO A 218 -12.18 0.79 10.78
CA PRO A 218 -10.95 0.11 10.38
C PRO A 218 -10.09 0.94 9.41
N ASP A 219 -10.72 1.65 8.47
CA ASP A 219 -10.00 2.46 7.50
C ASP A 219 -9.34 3.70 8.13
N GLN A 220 -10.06 4.38 9.05
CA GLN A 220 -9.52 5.53 9.76
C GLN A 220 -8.38 5.10 10.69
N THR A 221 -8.57 3.96 11.39
CA THR A 221 -7.55 3.38 12.26
C THR A 221 -6.27 3.08 11.47
N LEU A 222 -6.38 2.41 10.33
CA LEU A 222 -5.21 2.08 9.52
C LEU A 222 -4.56 3.33 8.90
N ARG A 223 -5.37 4.27 8.37
CA ARG A 223 -4.85 5.53 7.81
C ARG A 223 -4.06 6.34 8.83
N SER A 224 -4.45 6.31 10.12
CA SER A 224 -3.74 7.01 11.19
C SER A 224 -2.35 6.44 11.52
N MET A 225 -1.99 5.31 10.92
CA MET A 225 -0.70 4.62 11.14
C MET A 225 0.32 4.89 10.04
N PHE A 226 -0.02 5.65 8.98
CA PHE A 226 0.91 6.00 7.91
C PHE A 226 1.48 7.39 8.12
N ASP A 227 2.80 7.56 8.00
CA ASP A 227 3.50 8.83 8.14
C ASP A 227 4.31 9.27 6.92
N TRP A 228 4.41 8.41 5.88
CA TRP A 228 5.05 8.72 4.59
C TRP A 228 6.55 9.02 4.68
N GLN A 229 7.24 8.54 5.71
CA GLN A 229 8.64 8.89 6.02
C GLN A 229 9.58 8.64 4.83
N THR A 230 9.39 7.53 4.11
CA THR A 230 10.29 7.14 3.01
C THR A 230 9.94 7.79 1.68
N LEU A 231 8.69 8.25 1.48
CA LEU A 231 8.18 8.68 0.19
C LEU A 231 9.01 9.81 -0.45
N ALA A 232 9.30 10.87 0.29
CA ALA A 232 10.04 12.02 -0.25
C ALA A 232 11.44 11.63 -0.72
N MET A 233 12.13 10.80 0.07
CA MET A 233 13.45 10.27 -0.26
C MET A 233 13.41 9.40 -1.52
N LEU A 234 12.43 8.51 -1.62
CA LEU A 234 12.31 7.58 -2.75
C LEU A 234 11.88 8.30 -4.03
N VAL A 235 11.00 9.28 -3.97
CA VAL A 235 10.67 10.15 -5.10
C VAL A 235 11.90 10.93 -5.59
N GLN A 236 12.69 11.48 -4.68
CA GLN A 236 13.95 12.13 -5.05
C GLN A 236 14.90 11.14 -5.71
N LYS A 237 15.05 9.94 -5.17
CA LYS A 237 15.89 8.88 -5.72
C LYS A 237 15.44 8.46 -7.11
N TRP A 238 14.14 8.32 -7.30
CA TRP A 238 13.55 8.02 -8.60
C TRP A 238 13.84 9.10 -9.63
N ASP A 239 13.65 10.38 -9.26
CA ASP A 239 13.99 11.52 -10.13
C ASP A 239 15.49 11.55 -10.50
N GLU A 240 16.38 11.26 -9.54
CA GLU A 240 17.84 11.19 -9.77
C GLU A 240 18.20 10.08 -10.75
N GLN A 241 17.73 8.85 -10.52
CA GLN A 241 18.01 7.70 -11.40
C GLN A 241 17.35 7.87 -12.76
N GLY A 242 16.13 8.40 -12.78
CA GLY A 242 15.34 8.61 -13.99
C GLY A 242 15.92 9.64 -14.96
N ARG A 243 16.84 10.52 -14.54
CA ARG A 243 17.51 11.47 -15.46
C ARG A 243 18.34 10.78 -16.53
N HIS A 244 19.01 9.70 -16.18
CA HIS A 244 20.01 9.06 -17.01
C HIS A 244 19.49 7.84 -17.78
N ARG A 245 18.36 7.31 -17.36
CA ARG A 245 17.71 6.14 -17.96
C ARG A 245 16.19 6.21 -17.82
N LYS A 246 15.51 5.34 -18.55
CA LYS A 246 14.10 5.08 -18.31
C LYS A 246 13.99 4.23 -17.05
N LEU A 247 13.17 4.63 -16.10
CA LEU A 247 12.94 3.91 -14.86
C LEU A 247 11.51 4.15 -14.41
N THR A 248 10.68 3.12 -14.47
CA THR A 248 9.28 3.21 -14.13
C THR A 248 9.09 3.21 -12.62
N GLY A 249 8.44 4.25 -12.10
CA GLY A 249 8.00 4.28 -10.70
C GLY A 249 6.75 3.44 -10.51
N ILE A 250 6.77 2.55 -9.53
CA ILE A 250 5.64 1.72 -9.12
C ILE A 250 5.42 1.84 -7.61
N ALA A 251 4.23 1.47 -7.12
CA ALA A 251 3.96 1.30 -5.70
C ALA A 251 4.01 -0.17 -5.33
N GLY A 252 4.65 -0.48 -4.22
CA GLY A 252 4.59 -1.77 -3.56
C GLY A 252 3.52 -1.78 -2.47
N ASN A 253 2.63 -2.74 -2.54
CA ASN A 253 1.72 -3.01 -1.43
C ASN A 253 2.39 -3.89 -0.39
N ASP A 254 3.19 -4.83 -0.89
CA ASP A 254 3.89 -5.82 -0.09
C ASP A 254 2.90 -6.57 0.84
N CYS A 255 1.79 -6.99 0.21
CA CYS A 255 0.66 -7.58 0.91
C CYS A 255 1.00 -8.98 1.42
N HIS A 256 1.06 -9.15 2.73
CA HIS A 256 1.25 -10.44 3.39
C HIS A 256 0.03 -10.87 4.21
N GLN A 257 -0.70 -9.92 4.77
CA GLN A 257 -1.68 -10.10 5.85
C GLN A 257 -1.03 -10.75 7.09
N ASP A 258 0.17 -10.29 7.43
CA ASP A 258 1.01 -10.82 8.51
C ASP A 258 1.21 -9.83 9.66
N ILE A 259 0.85 -8.55 9.47
CA ILE A 259 0.86 -7.55 10.55
C ILE A 259 -0.41 -7.71 11.36
N GLY A 260 -0.30 -8.40 12.47
CA GLY A 260 -1.45 -8.63 13.33
C GLY A 260 -1.17 -9.57 14.48
N LEU A 261 -2.23 -9.91 15.18
CA LEU A 261 -2.17 -10.74 16.36
C LEU A 261 -3.27 -11.80 16.35
N ARG A 262 -2.92 -13.04 16.63
CA ARG A 262 -3.87 -14.13 16.88
C ARG A 262 -3.64 -14.78 18.23
N GLY A 263 -4.73 -15.15 18.90
CA GLY A 263 -4.71 -15.83 20.18
C GLY A 263 -5.25 -17.24 20.06
N ILE A 264 -4.47 -18.23 20.54
CA ILE A 264 -4.86 -19.64 20.59
C ILE A 264 -4.94 -20.08 22.03
N TYR A 265 -6.06 -20.70 22.43
CA TYR A 265 -6.17 -21.36 23.72
C TYR A 265 -5.59 -22.75 23.65
N THR A 266 -4.70 -23.12 24.59
CA THR A 266 -4.02 -24.41 24.57
C THR A 266 -4.58 -25.40 25.60
N ALA A 267 -4.31 -26.67 25.41
CA ALA A 267 -4.68 -27.75 26.37
C ALA A 267 -4.04 -27.56 27.77
N GLN A 268 -2.95 -26.80 27.85
CA GLN A 268 -2.24 -26.49 29.10
C GLN A 268 -2.86 -25.31 29.87
N ASN A 269 -4.05 -24.83 29.45
CA ASN A 269 -4.72 -23.64 29.96
C ASN A 269 -3.84 -22.38 29.81
N THR A 270 -3.18 -22.23 28.67
CA THR A 270 -2.44 -21.02 28.32
C THR A 270 -3.11 -20.30 27.15
N LEU A 271 -2.88 -19.00 27.05
CA LEU A 271 -3.16 -18.20 25.85
C LEU A 271 -1.83 -18.01 25.13
N LEU A 272 -1.73 -18.57 23.94
CA LEU A 272 -0.60 -18.41 23.05
C LEU A 272 -0.90 -17.25 22.11
N LEU A 273 -0.04 -16.22 22.12
CA LEU A 273 -0.10 -15.12 21.19
C LEU A 273 0.93 -15.33 20.06
N LEU A 274 0.44 -15.24 18.83
CA LEU A 274 1.23 -15.39 17.61
C LEU A 274 1.00 -14.17 16.71
N GLY A 275 1.98 -13.83 15.87
CA GLY A 275 1.75 -12.96 14.72
C GLY A 275 0.84 -13.65 13.70
N THR A 276 0.12 -12.89 12.90
CA THR A 276 -0.82 -13.43 11.91
C THR A 276 -0.14 -14.11 10.74
N GLY A 277 1.09 -13.70 10.35
CA GLY A 277 1.89 -14.34 9.29
C GLY A 277 2.71 -15.56 9.74
N SER A 278 2.74 -15.90 11.03
CA SER A 278 3.54 -17.02 11.51
C SER A 278 2.77 -18.35 11.37
N LYS A 279 3.24 -19.21 10.45
CA LYS A 279 2.74 -20.58 10.30
C LYS A 279 3.24 -21.54 11.39
N ASP A 280 4.34 -21.20 12.07
CA ASP A 280 4.98 -22.01 13.11
C ASP A 280 4.53 -21.60 14.52
N PRO A 281 3.77 -22.45 15.25
CA PRO A 281 3.37 -22.16 16.63
C PRO A 281 4.54 -21.98 17.61
N ARG A 282 5.75 -22.42 17.25
CA ARG A 282 6.97 -22.25 18.05
C ARG A 282 7.48 -20.81 17.98
N LYS A 283 7.17 -20.06 16.93
CA LYS A 283 7.48 -18.62 16.80
C LYS A 283 6.46 -17.77 17.55
N LYS A 284 6.13 -18.16 18.79
CA LYS A 284 5.20 -17.40 19.64
C LYS A 284 5.79 -16.06 20.05
N LEU A 285 4.94 -15.03 19.99
CA LEU A 285 5.27 -13.71 20.53
C LEU A 285 5.26 -13.75 22.06
N ARG A 286 4.24 -14.41 22.64
CA ARG A 286 4.10 -14.55 24.09
C ARG A 286 3.16 -15.69 24.45
N GLU A 287 3.32 -16.21 25.68
CA GLU A 287 2.44 -17.21 26.26
C GLU A 287 2.04 -16.79 27.68
N TYR A 288 0.76 -16.79 27.95
CA TYR A 288 0.21 -16.41 29.25
C TYR A 288 -0.47 -17.61 29.91
N LYS A 289 -0.05 -17.95 31.12
CA LYS A 289 -0.78 -18.91 31.96
C LYS A 289 -2.08 -18.27 32.43
N LEU A 290 -3.19 -18.92 32.18
CA LEU A 290 -4.52 -18.40 32.50
C LEU A 290 -4.98 -18.90 33.88
N ASN A 291 -5.22 -17.98 34.80
CA ASN A 291 -5.91 -18.31 36.04
C ASN A 291 -7.43 -18.47 35.79
N VAL A 292 -8.17 -18.91 36.82
CA VAL A 292 -9.63 -19.16 36.71
C VAL A 292 -10.39 -17.93 36.25
N PHE A 293 -10.02 -16.74 36.76
CA PHE A 293 -10.66 -15.48 36.39
C PHE A 293 -10.41 -15.12 34.92
N ALA A 294 -9.16 -15.19 34.46
CA ALA A 294 -8.81 -14.93 33.06
C ALA A 294 -9.54 -15.88 32.10
N ARG A 295 -9.65 -17.17 32.44
CA ARG A 295 -10.43 -18.15 31.64
C ARG A 295 -11.92 -17.80 31.60
N LEU A 296 -12.48 -17.36 32.73
CA LEU A 296 -13.89 -16.92 32.76
C LEU A 296 -14.11 -15.71 31.85
N MET A 297 -13.20 -14.71 31.92
CA MET A 297 -13.27 -13.52 31.06
C MET A 297 -13.13 -13.87 29.57
N LEU A 298 -12.16 -14.70 29.21
CA LEU A 298 -12.01 -15.16 27.82
C LEU A 298 -13.24 -15.94 27.34
N ARG A 299 -13.83 -16.78 28.21
CA ARG A 299 -15.06 -17.50 27.88
C ARG A 299 -16.27 -16.56 27.67
N LEU A 300 -16.36 -15.49 28.44
CA LEU A 300 -17.41 -14.48 28.27
C LEU A 300 -17.22 -13.68 26.95
N CYS A 301 -15.97 -13.37 26.60
CA CYS A 301 -15.66 -12.59 25.39
C CYS A 301 -15.72 -13.42 24.10
N PHE A 302 -15.22 -14.68 24.13
CA PHE A 302 -14.99 -15.49 22.93
C PHE A 302 -15.79 -16.80 22.89
N GLY A 303 -16.63 -17.05 23.90
CA GLY A 303 -17.40 -18.29 24.00
C GLY A 303 -16.60 -19.48 24.58
N PRO A 304 -17.01 -20.72 24.33
CA PRO A 304 -16.35 -21.91 24.87
C PRO A 304 -14.86 -21.97 24.53
N LEU A 305 -14.02 -22.15 25.55
CA LEU A 305 -12.57 -22.34 25.37
C LEU A 305 -12.29 -23.79 24.96
N VAL A 306 -12.01 -23.98 23.67
CA VAL A 306 -11.64 -25.29 23.11
C VAL A 306 -10.14 -25.30 22.90
N PRO A 307 -9.39 -26.32 23.40
CA PRO A 307 -7.95 -26.44 23.18
C PRO A 307 -7.58 -26.38 21.69
N ASP A 308 -6.48 -25.72 21.41
CA ASP A 308 -5.88 -25.51 20.08
C ASP A 308 -6.78 -24.77 19.08
N ARG A 309 -7.87 -24.18 19.59
CA ARG A 309 -8.75 -23.31 18.80
C ARG A 309 -8.27 -21.86 18.90
N GLN A 310 -8.24 -21.19 17.72
CA GLN A 310 -8.07 -19.75 17.64
C GLN A 310 -9.26 -19.04 18.26
N LEU A 311 -8.99 -18.19 19.27
CA LEU A 311 -10.01 -17.39 19.96
C LEU A 311 -10.31 -16.10 19.23
N PHE A 312 -9.23 -15.44 18.73
CA PHE A 312 -9.34 -14.20 17.98
C PHE A 312 -8.20 -14.08 16.97
N ARG A 313 -8.45 -13.28 15.93
CA ARG A 313 -7.47 -12.80 14.96
C ARG A 313 -7.78 -11.33 14.67
N VAL A 314 -6.76 -10.51 14.69
CA VAL A 314 -6.82 -9.09 14.33
C VAL A 314 -5.73 -8.83 13.32
N ASP A 315 -6.11 -8.60 12.07
CA ASP A 315 -5.22 -8.22 11.00
C ASP A 315 -5.22 -6.70 10.86
N LEU A 316 -4.06 -6.06 10.88
CA LEU A 316 -3.89 -4.64 10.63
C LEU A 316 -3.80 -4.35 9.14
N ASP A 317 -3.26 -5.29 8.37
CA ASP A 317 -3.04 -5.24 6.94
C ASP A 317 -3.89 -6.26 6.15
N PRO A 318 -5.24 -6.35 6.36
CA PRO A 318 -6.02 -7.31 5.59
C PRO A 318 -5.86 -7.03 4.10
N TYR A 319 -5.70 -8.10 3.33
CA TYR A 319 -5.31 -8.07 1.91
C TYR A 319 -6.19 -7.14 1.06
N GLU A 320 -7.53 -7.18 1.29
CA GLU A 320 -8.48 -6.28 0.63
C GLU A 320 -8.14 -4.81 0.87
N ARG A 321 -7.83 -4.45 2.13
CA ARG A 321 -7.57 -3.05 2.49
C ARG A 321 -6.22 -2.59 1.97
N SER A 322 -5.20 -3.42 2.07
CA SER A 322 -3.90 -3.16 1.48
C SER A 322 -4.03 -2.93 -0.03
N ALA A 323 -4.70 -3.84 -0.73
CA ALA A 323 -4.96 -3.73 -2.16
C ALA A 323 -5.82 -2.51 -2.56
N ARG A 324 -6.69 -2.02 -1.67
CA ARG A 324 -7.55 -0.86 -1.93
C ARG A 324 -6.85 0.47 -1.63
N PHE A 325 -5.86 0.49 -0.74
CA PHE A 325 -5.27 1.71 -0.23
C PHE A 325 -4.24 2.32 -1.17
N ILE A 326 -3.41 1.51 -1.81
CA ILE A 326 -2.46 1.99 -2.78
C ILE A 326 -2.43 1.09 -4.01
N ASN A 327 -2.30 1.70 -5.18
CA ASN A 327 -2.29 0.98 -6.45
C ASN A 327 -1.30 1.58 -7.43
N THR A 328 -0.78 0.72 -8.30
CA THR A 328 -0.22 1.13 -9.57
C THR A 328 -1.29 0.96 -10.64
N HIS A 329 -1.64 2.04 -11.32
CA HIS A 329 -2.53 2.02 -12.47
C HIS A 329 -1.68 1.87 -13.73
N LEU A 330 -1.95 0.82 -14.52
CA LEU A 330 -1.26 0.55 -15.79
C LEU A 330 -2.15 0.91 -16.97
N LEU A 331 -1.60 1.61 -17.94
CA LEU A 331 -2.30 1.99 -19.17
C LEU A 331 -1.93 1.01 -20.29
N ALA A 332 -2.87 0.17 -20.69
CA ALA A 332 -2.67 -0.88 -21.68
C ALA A 332 -3.88 -1.01 -22.62
N LYS A 333 -3.73 -1.68 -23.76
CA LYS A 333 -4.86 -1.87 -24.72
C LYS A 333 -5.80 -2.96 -24.24
N GLU A 334 -5.29 -3.95 -23.52
CA GLU A 334 -6.03 -5.10 -23.05
C GLU A 334 -5.48 -5.60 -21.71
N LEU A 335 -6.29 -6.34 -20.97
CA LEU A 335 -5.90 -6.95 -19.69
C LEU A 335 -5.21 -8.29 -19.97
N THR A 336 -3.96 -8.23 -20.39
CA THR A 336 -3.11 -9.41 -20.62
C THR A 336 -1.74 -9.19 -20.01
N GLU A 337 -1.07 -10.28 -19.60
CA GLU A 337 0.27 -10.20 -19.03
C GLU A 337 1.25 -9.45 -19.94
N PRO A 338 1.37 -9.75 -21.25
CA PRO A 338 2.29 -9.03 -22.13
C PRO A 338 1.98 -7.52 -22.23
N ALA A 339 0.69 -7.14 -22.26
CA ALA A 339 0.29 -5.74 -22.36
C ALA A 339 0.60 -4.95 -21.07
N LEU A 340 0.41 -5.57 -19.90
CA LEU A 340 0.76 -4.94 -18.62
C LEU A 340 2.28 -4.86 -18.40
N LEU A 341 3.03 -5.90 -18.79
CA LEU A 341 4.50 -5.88 -18.76
C LEU A 341 5.07 -4.80 -19.69
N ASP A 342 4.48 -4.62 -20.87
CA ASP A 342 4.84 -3.54 -21.79
C ASP A 342 4.53 -2.16 -21.20
N ALA A 343 3.42 -2.00 -20.48
CA ALA A 343 3.11 -0.77 -19.76
C ALA A 343 4.18 -0.45 -18.69
N ILE A 344 4.66 -1.45 -17.95
CA ILE A 344 5.77 -1.27 -16.99
C ILE A 344 7.05 -0.88 -17.72
N ARG A 345 7.46 -1.60 -18.78
CA ARG A 345 8.68 -1.28 -19.55
C ARG A 345 8.66 0.12 -20.13
N THR A 346 7.50 0.55 -20.58
CA THR A 346 7.35 1.87 -21.22
C THR A 346 7.09 3.00 -20.22
N GLY A 347 6.71 2.70 -18.98
CA GLY A 347 6.35 3.72 -18.00
C GLY A 347 4.92 4.26 -18.18
N ARG A 348 4.05 3.54 -18.89
CA ARG A 348 2.61 3.88 -18.98
C ARG A 348 1.91 3.48 -17.69
N ALA A 349 2.27 4.17 -16.62
CA ALA A 349 1.80 3.90 -15.28
C ALA A 349 1.72 5.15 -14.42
N PHE A 350 0.81 5.15 -13.46
CA PHE A 350 0.82 6.10 -12.36
C PHE A 350 0.51 5.42 -11.04
N ILE A 351 1.00 6.00 -9.95
CA ILE A 351 0.76 5.53 -8.60
C ILE A 351 -0.37 6.34 -8.01
N ALA A 352 -1.31 5.67 -7.36
CA ALA A 352 -2.46 6.26 -6.71
C ALA A 352 -2.55 5.85 -5.24
N PHE A 353 -2.54 6.83 -4.36
CA PHE A 353 -2.82 6.67 -2.94
C PHE A 353 -4.34 6.71 -2.74
N ASN A 354 -5.01 5.63 -3.15
CA ASN A 354 -6.46 5.52 -3.11
C ASN A 354 -7.02 5.53 -1.68
N MET A 355 -6.18 5.33 -0.67
CA MET A 355 -6.55 5.56 0.73
C MET A 355 -6.96 7.02 1.00
N ILE A 356 -6.53 7.97 0.16
CA ILE A 356 -6.89 9.38 0.25
C ILE A 356 -8.17 9.64 -0.52
N ALA A 357 -8.18 9.26 -1.81
CA ALA A 357 -9.36 9.29 -2.67
C ALA A 357 -9.10 8.39 -3.87
N ASP A 358 -10.16 7.80 -4.42
CA ASP A 358 -10.05 7.00 -5.64
C ASP A 358 -9.62 7.88 -6.82
N ALA A 359 -8.45 7.57 -7.40
CA ALA A 359 -7.83 8.30 -8.51
C ALA A 359 -8.27 7.79 -9.90
N GLY A 360 -9.10 6.76 -9.97
CA GLY A 360 -9.52 6.15 -11.23
C GLY A 360 -10.06 7.17 -12.23
N GLY A 361 -9.62 7.07 -13.47
CA GLY A 361 -9.92 7.99 -14.55
C GLY A 361 -8.95 9.17 -14.69
N PHE A 362 -7.94 9.31 -13.82
CA PHE A 362 -6.92 10.35 -13.98
C PHE A 362 -6.24 10.27 -15.35
N ALA A 363 -6.01 11.42 -15.97
CA ALA A 363 -5.35 11.49 -17.26
C ALA A 363 -4.22 12.51 -17.26
N TYR A 364 -3.11 12.17 -17.93
CA TYR A 364 -1.97 13.05 -18.18
C TYR A 364 -1.44 12.82 -19.58
N VAL A 365 -1.44 13.85 -20.42
CA VAL A 365 -1.07 13.79 -21.83
C VAL A 365 -0.21 14.97 -22.24
N ALA A 366 0.53 14.80 -23.33
CA ALA A 366 1.15 15.89 -24.09
C ALA A 366 0.53 15.96 -25.49
N GLU A 367 0.21 17.16 -25.94
CA GLU A 367 -0.35 17.42 -27.28
C GLU A 367 0.47 18.45 -28.03
N GLY A 368 0.85 18.12 -29.25
CA GLY A 368 1.54 19.03 -30.15
C GLY A 368 1.60 18.49 -31.57
N ASN A 369 1.48 19.37 -32.56
CA ASN A 369 1.60 19.04 -33.98
C ASN A 369 0.66 17.87 -34.42
N GLY A 370 -0.56 17.81 -33.89
CA GLY A 370 -1.52 16.75 -34.21
C GLY A 370 -1.22 15.38 -33.56
N GLN A 371 -0.23 15.29 -32.72
CA GLN A 371 0.12 14.10 -31.94
C GLN A 371 -0.32 14.26 -30.50
N GLN A 372 -0.77 13.18 -29.88
CA GLN A 372 -1.00 13.06 -28.45
C GLN A 372 -0.28 11.83 -27.91
N VAL A 373 0.42 12.01 -26.79
CA VAL A 373 1.08 10.95 -26.04
C VAL A 373 0.73 11.02 -24.56
N THR A 374 0.92 9.93 -23.83
CA THR A 374 0.69 9.87 -22.38
C THR A 374 2.00 9.55 -21.64
N MET A 375 1.90 9.40 -20.30
CA MET A 375 3.05 9.02 -19.46
C MET A 375 3.77 7.79 -20.00
N GLY A 376 5.10 7.78 -19.87
CA GLY A 376 5.97 6.74 -20.41
C GLY A 376 6.32 6.87 -21.90
N GLU A 377 5.59 7.70 -22.63
CA GLU A 377 5.79 7.92 -24.05
C GLU A 377 6.66 9.15 -24.34
N ARG A 378 7.04 9.35 -25.62
CA ARG A 378 7.93 10.42 -26.07
C ARG A 378 7.25 11.28 -27.15
N ILE A 379 7.56 12.58 -27.13
CA ILE A 379 7.09 13.53 -28.14
C ILE A 379 8.19 14.57 -28.41
N ALA A 380 8.34 14.96 -29.67
CA ALA A 380 9.27 16.03 -30.03
C ALA A 380 8.76 17.41 -29.54
N LEU A 381 9.66 18.26 -29.09
CA LEU A 381 9.34 19.64 -28.77
C LEU A 381 8.97 20.40 -30.03
N THR A 382 7.71 20.82 -30.10
CA THR A 382 7.19 21.60 -31.25
C THR A 382 6.61 22.92 -30.75
N PRO A 383 6.52 23.95 -31.61
CA PRO A 383 5.83 25.18 -31.26
C PRO A 383 4.38 24.89 -30.83
N GLY A 384 4.00 25.31 -29.64
CA GLY A 384 2.65 25.11 -29.12
C GLY A 384 2.41 23.80 -28.38
N LEU A 385 3.46 22.94 -28.19
CA LEU A 385 3.34 21.74 -27.36
C LEU A 385 2.84 22.09 -25.97
N LYS A 386 1.83 21.37 -25.52
CA LYS A 386 1.20 21.52 -24.22
C LYS A 386 1.15 20.19 -23.47
N LEU A 387 1.29 20.28 -22.14
CA LEU A 387 0.96 19.21 -21.21
C LEU A 387 -0.41 19.52 -20.59
N TRP A 388 -1.23 18.47 -20.50
CA TRP A 388 -2.54 18.51 -19.87
C TRP A 388 -2.65 17.40 -18.83
N ALA A 389 -3.16 17.72 -17.65
CA ALA A 389 -3.61 16.71 -16.71
C ALA A 389 -5.03 17.03 -16.24
N GLU A 390 -5.82 15.99 -16.02
CA GLU A 390 -7.16 16.12 -15.43
C GLU A 390 -7.36 15.04 -14.36
N ALA A 391 -7.78 15.46 -13.17
CA ALA A 391 -8.06 14.61 -12.04
C ALA A 391 -9.57 14.50 -11.77
N PRO A 392 -10.08 13.40 -11.19
CA PRO A 392 -11.51 13.28 -10.86
C PRO A 392 -11.96 14.22 -9.72
N LEU A 393 -11.03 14.83 -9.00
CA LEU A 393 -11.27 15.82 -7.94
C LEU A 393 -10.36 17.03 -8.12
N PRO A 394 -10.78 18.23 -7.69
CA PRO A 394 -9.86 19.37 -7.60
C PRO A 394 -8.68 19.04 -6.65
N CYS A 395 -7.47 19.32 -7.11
CA CYS A 395 -6.24 19.03 -6.39
C CYS A 395 -5.18 20.11 -6.69
N ARG A 396 -4.03 20.02 -6.02
CA ARG A 396 -2.85 20.80 -6.36
C ARG A 396 -1.97 19.96 -7.28
N PHE A 397 -1.83 20.39 -8.53
CA PHE A 397 -0.89 19.83 -9.47
C PHE A 397 0.48 20.48 -9.33
N THR A 398 1.52 19.68 -9.23
CA THR A 398 2.92 20.09 -9.31
C THR A 398 3.54 19.44 -10.53
N LEU A 399 4.04 20.25 -11.48
CA LEU A 399 4.81 19.75 -12.61
C LEU A 399 6.29 19.73 -12.25
N VAL A 400 6.88 18.55 -12.40
CA VAL A 400 8.31 18.32 -12.18
C VAL A 400 8.98 17.99 -13.51
N ARG A 401 10.07 18.72 -13.84
CA ARG A 401 10.92 18.43 -14.98
C ARG A 401 12.31 18.04 -14.49
N ASP A 402 12.79 16.87 -14.88
CA ASP A 402 14.12 16.36 -14.53
C ASP A 402 14.41 16.45 -13.01
N GLY A 403 13.41 16.13 -12.19
CA GLY A 403 13.48 16.19 -10.73
C GLY A 403 13.35 17.59 -10.12
N LYS A 404 13.00 18.62 -10.91
CA LYS A 404 12.82 20.00 -10.41
C LYS A 404 11.40 20.49 -10.67
N LYS A 405 10.75 21.06 -9.65
CA LYS A 405 9.47 21.74 -9.80
C LYS A 405 9.58 22.89 -10.80
N VAL A 406 8.71 22.91 -11.81
CA VAL A 406 8.68 23.96 -12.84
C VAL A 406 7.35 24.71 -12.91
N ALA A 407 6.26 24.12 -12.44
CA ALA A 407 4.96 24.79 -12.36
C ALA A 407 4.10 24.19 -11.23
N GLU A 408 3.10 24.95 -10.80
CA GLU A 408 2.07 24.49 -9.85
C GLU A 408 0.75 25.17 -10.22
N GLN A 409 -0.35 24.43 -10.08
CA GLN A 409 -1.69 24.94 -10.35
C GLN A 409 -2.71 24.18 -9.48
N GLU A 410 -3.67 24.91 -8.91
CA GLU A 410 -4.81 24.32 -8.22
C GLU A 410 -6.02 24.20 -9.17
N GLY A 411 -6.79 23.13 -9.02
CA GLY A 411 -8.00 22.90 -9.81
C GLY A 411 -8.17 21.45 -10.20
N LYS A 412 -9.10 21.21 -11.10
CA LYS A 412 -9.38 19.89 -11.66
C LYS A 412 -8.56 19.61 -12.91
N VAL A 413 -8.20 20.66 -13.64
CA VAL A 413 -7.45 20.60 -14.90
C VAL A 413 -6.16 21.40 -14.75
N PHE A 414 -5.08 20.85 -15.24
CA PHE A 414 -3.76 21.47 -15.34
C PHE A 414 -3.39 21.63 -16.80
N GLU A 415 -2.83 22.81 -17.15
CA GLU A 415 -2.28 23.09 -18.48
C GLU A 415 -0.90 23.73 -18.34
N TYR A 416 0.05 23.28 -19.16
CA TYR A 416 1.38 23.87 -19.22
C TYR A 416 1.92 23.90 -20.65
N LYS A 417 2.38 25.06 -21.12
CA LYS A 417 3.07 25.21 -22.41
C LYS A 417 4.54 24.81 -22.26
N VAL A 418 4.95 23.78 -23.00
CA VAL A 418 6.32 23.28 -22.98
C VAL A 418 7.21 24.14 -23.88
N THR A 419 8.34 24.60 -23.33
CA THR A 419 9.34 25.39 -24.06
C THR A 419 10.73 24.83 -24.00
N THR A 420 10.93 23.73 -23.26
CA THR A 420 12.25 23.15 -23.01
C THR A 420 12.13 21.63 -23.06
N PRO A 421 13.08 20.90 -23.66
CA PRO A 421 13.11 19.44 -23.58
C PRO A 421 13.30 18.95 -22.15
N GLY A 422 12.96 17.68 -21.87
CA GLY A 422 13.15 17.04 -20.57
C GLY A 422 12.07 16.01 -20.25
N LYS A 423 12.19 15.38 -19.10
CA LYS A 423 11.24 14.41 -18.57
C LYS A 423 10.27 15.10 -17.62
N TYR A 424 9.01 15.15 -18.01
CA TYR A 424 7.96 15.86 -17.30
C TYR A 424 7.02 14.88 -16.60
N ARG A 425 6.86 14.97 -15.28
CA ARG A 425 5.89 14.23 -14.50
C ARG A 425 4.99 15.13 -13.68
N ILE A 426 3.79 14.66 -13.41
CA ILE A 426 2.82 15.32 -12.52
C ILE A 426 2.84 14.64 -11.15
N GLN A 427 2.81 15.44 -10.12
CA GLN A 427 2.36 15.07 -8.79
C GLN A 427 1.05 15.81 -8.52
N ALA A 428 0.01 15.09 -8.11
CA ALA A 428 -1.24 15.69 -7.66
C ALA A 428 -1.41 15.42 -6.16
N ASP A 429 -1.60 16.50 -5.40
CA ASP A 429 -1.81 16.43 -3.96
C ASP A 429 -3.24 16.88 -3.64
N LEU A 430 -3.94 16.13 -2.77
CA LEU A 430 -5.23 16.57 -2.28
C LEU A 430 -5.07 17.46 -1.05
N PRO A 431 -5.72 18.64 -1.04
CA PRO A 431 -5.83 19.42 0.18
C PRO A 431 -6.69 18.61 1.17
N MET A 432 -6.08 18.24 2.30
CA MET A 432 -6.81 17.58 3.37
C MET A 432 -7.58 18.64 4.15
N PRO A 433 -8.91 18.53 4.29
CA PRO A 433 -9.65 19.33 5.24
C PRO A 433 -9.03 19.14 6.63
N GLY A 434 -8.94 20.19 7.45
CA GLY A 434 -8.24 20.16 8.74
C GLY A 434 -8.72 19.09 9.74
N GLU A 435 -9.87 18.47 9.48
CA GLU A 435 -10.43 17.35 10.24
C GLU A 435 -9.96 15.96 9.73
N MET A 436 -9.24 15.93 8.60
CA MET A 436 -8.72 14.69 7.98
C MET A 436 -7.23 14.44 8.30
N THR A 437 -6.72 14.99 9.40
CA THR A 437 -5.33 14.76 9.84
C THR A 437 -5.11 13.26 10.08
N ILE A 438 -4.10 12.71 9.41
CA ILE A 438 -3.80 11.28 9.42
C ILE A 438 -3.14 10.85 10.72
N SER A 439 -2.47 11.75 11.45
CA SER A 439 -1.83 11.44 12.72
C SER A 439 -2.01 12.56 13.72
N SER A 440 -2.23 12.22 15.01
CA SER A 440 -2.32 13.17 16.11
C SER A 440 -0.98 13.86 16.43
N ASP A 441 0.14 13.27 16.03
CA ASP A 441 1.49 13.76 16.34
C ASP A 441 2.14 14.52 15.19
N VAL A 442 1.70 14.30 13.96
CA VAL A 442 2.14 15.08 12.82
C VAL A 442 1.19 16.26 12.68
N ARG A 443 1.63 17.42 13.12
CA ARG A 443 0.96 18.71 12.87
C ARG A 443 1.02 19.04 11.39
N ILE A 444 0.28 18.29 10.57
CA ILE A 444 0.16 18.47 9.13
C ILE A 444 -0.93 19.50 8.85
N SER A 445 -0.90 20.64 9.53
CA SER A 445 -1.85 21.72 9.27
C SER A 445 -1.65 22.43 7.92
N ASN A 446 -0.61 22.05 7.15
CA ASN A 446 -0.31 22.62 5.82
C ASN A 446 0.28 21.58 4.85
N ILE A 447 0.16 20.28 5.09
CA ILE A 447 0.67 19.26 4.19
C ILE A 447 -0.46 18.83 3.25
N THR A 448 -0.27 19.11 1.99
CA THR A 448 -0.97 18.43 0.91
C THR A 448 -0.52 16.98 0.92
N THR A 449 -1.47 16.07 0.98
CA THR A 449 -1.19 14.64 0.98
C THR A 449 -0.97 14.18 -0.46
N PRO A 450 0.13 13.47 -0.77
CA PRO A 450 0.35 12.92 -2.09
C PRO A 450 -0.80 11.98 -2.46
N TRP A 451 -1.40 12.22 -3.62
CA TRP A 451 -2.52 11.45 -4.10
C TRP A 451 -2.19 10.67 -5.36
N ILE A 452 -1.55 11.33 -6.34
CA ILE A 452 -1.17 10.72 -7.61
C ILE A 452 0.27 11.11 -7.95
N LEU A 453 1.07 10.14 -8.36
CA LEU A 453 2.40 10.32 -8.91
C LEU A 453 2.48 9.66 -10.28
N THR A 454 2.71 10.45 -11.35
CA THR A 454 2.82 9.90 -12.71
C THR A 454 4.24 9.57 -13.07
N ASN A 455 4.42 8.55 -13.91
CA ASN A 455 5.63 8.42 -14.70
C ASN A 455 5.75 9.59 -15.69
N PRO A 456 6.96 9.94 -16.13
CA PRO A 456 7.16 11.11 -16.97
C PRO A 456 6.72 10.88 -18.43
N ILE A 457 6.31 11.97 -19.08
CA ILE A 457 6.35 12.12 -20.54
C ILE A 457 7.73 12.67 -20.89
N GLU A 458 8.41 12.09 -21.87
CA GLU A 458 9.70 12.58 -22.34
C GLU A 458 9.52 13.49 -23.55
N VAL A 459 9.96 14.74 -23.42
CA VAL A 459 9.94 15.72 -24.50
C VAL A 459 11.35 15.84 -25.06
N ASP A 460 11.53 15.39 -26.30
CA ASP A 460 12.81 15.42 -26.99
C ASP A 460 13.08 16.79 -27.59
N ALA A 461 14.35 17.17 -27.70
CA ALA A 461 14.74 18.33 -28.48
C ALA A 461 14.28 18.16 -29.95
N GLN A 462 13.91 19.25 -30.59
CA GLN A 462 13.66 19.25 -32.02
C GLN A 462 15.01 19.02 -32.73
N GLU A 463 15.09 18.00 -33.60
CA GLU A 463 16.25 17.77 -34.46
C GLU A 463 16.50 18.95 -35.42
#